data_d340884303c42fd1bb8b919bf7864db9
#
_entry.id   d340884303c42fd1bb8b919bf7864db9
#
_cell.length_a   1.000
_cell.length_b   1.000
_cell.length_c   1.000
_cell.angle_alpha   90.00
_cell.angle_beta   90.00
_cell.angle_gamma   90.00
#
_symmetry.space_group_name_H-M   'P 1'
#
loop_
_entity.id
_entity.type
_entity.pdbx_description
1 polymer ?
#
loop_
_entity_poly.entity_id
_entity_poly.type
_entity_poly.pdbx_seq_one_letter_code
_entity_poly.pdbx_strand_id
1 'polypeptide(L)'
;ILVANDGVAKDKLRATSLKLAAPAEVKFVVKSVEDAIKALNGHKTDKYKLFILVDNTKDALALVSAVEEVDHVNLGNMKVKEGTKTWTPSVSVTAEDVENIKGMIEHGAEVECRAVPTDKKVMAETLL
;
A
#
# COMPACT_ATOMS: atom_id res chain seq x y z
N ILE A 1 -2.21 10.36 6.98
CA ILE A 1 -1.43 9.19 6.49
C ILE A 1 -1.58 8.07 7.49
N LEU A 2 -2.00 6.93 7.03
CA LEU A 2 -2.06 5.69 7.81
C LEU A 2 -1.00 4.71 7.30
N VAL A 3 -0.04 4.37 8.13
CA VAL A 3 0.93 3.32 7.82
C VAL A 3 0.40 2.00 8.41
N ALA A 4 0.13 1.02 7.54
CA ALA A 4 -0.35 -0.30 7.93
C ALA A 4 0.82 -1.28 7.80
N ASN A 5 1.51 -1.53 8.91
CA ASN A 5 2.69 -2.39 8.92
C ASN A 5 2.92 -2.93 10.33
N ASP A 6 2.88 -4.26 10.46
CA ASP A 6 3.03 -4.92 11.76
C ASP A 6 4.41 -4.68 12.39
N GLY A 7 5.46 -4.71 11.58
CA GLY A 7 6.83 -4.49 12.07
C GLY A 7 7.03 -3.08 12.59
N VAL A 8 6.53 -2.08 11.87
CA VAL A 8 6.63 -0.67 12.28
C VAL A 8 5.75 -0.41 13.50
N ALA A 9 4.56 -1.01 13.57
CA ALA A 9 3.66 -0.85 14.71
C ALA A 9 4.27 -1.36 16.02
N LYS A 10 5.15 -2.35 15.95
CA LYS A 10 5.86 -2.92 17.12
C LYS A 10 7.17 -2.19 17.44
N ASP A 11 7.67 -1.36 16.53
CA ASP A 11 8.94 -0.65 16.67
C ASP A 11 8.69 0.85 16.87
N LYS A 12 8.66 1.28 18.13
CA LYS A 12 8.37 2.67 18.50
C LYS A 12 9.38 3.66 17.91
N LEU A 13 10.65 3.28 17.83
CA LEU A 13 11.69 4.15 17.29
C LEU A 13 11.47 4.40 15.80
N ARG A 14 11.19 3.35 15.05
CA ARG A 14 10.92 3.43 13.61
C ARG A 14 9.63 4.20 13.33
N ALA A 15 8.57 3.94 14.10
CA ALA A 15 7.31 4.66 13.98
C ALA A 15 7.49 6.15 14.27
N THR A 16 8.26 6.51 15.30
CA THR A 16 8.57 7.91 15.64
C THR A 16 9.36 8.58 14.51
N SER A 17 10.36 7.88 13.95
CA SER A 17 11.17 8.41 12.85
C SER A 17 10.31 8.70 11.62
N LEU A 18 9.38 7.81 11.27
CA LEU A 18 8.46 8.02 10.15
C LEU A 18 7.51 9.19 10.42
N LYS A 19 7.00 9.29 11.64
CA LYS A 19 6.13 10.40 12.04
C LYS A 19 6.82 11.75 11.91
N LEU A 20 8.10 11.84 12.29
CA LEU A 20 8.89 13.05 12.16
C LEU A 20 9.14 13.45 10.70
N ALA A 21 9.16 12.48 9.80
CA ALA A 21 9.34 12.72 8.36
C ALA A 21 8.04 13.18 7.68
N ALA A 22 6.88 13.01 8.32
CA ALA A 22 5.60 13.41 7.74
C ALA A 22 5.45 14.94 7.75
N PRO A 23 4.72 15.51 6.75
CA PRO A 23 4.42 16.94 6.76
C PRO A 23 3.71 17.37 8.04
N ALA A 24 4.05 18.54 8.57
CA ALA A 24 3.52 19.03 9.86
C ALA A 24 2.01 19.18 9.88
N GLU A 25 1.39 19.46 8.74
CA GLU A 25 -0.06 19.67 8.61
C GLU A 25 -0.84 18.38 8.40
N VAL A 26 -0.14 17.26 8.27
CA VAL A 26 -0.75 15.95 7.96
C VAL A 26 -0.80 15.10 9.22
N LYS A 27 -1.97 14.59 9.56
CA LYS A 27 -2.13 13.63 10.64
C LYS A 27 -1.49 12.32 10.25
N PHE A 28 -0.62 11.79 11.11
CA PHE A 28 0.14 10.57 10.86
C PHE A 28 -0.14 9.52 11.93
N VAL A 29 -0.51 8.32 11.51
CA VAL A 29 -0.82 7.20 12.42
C VAL A 29 -0.16 5.93 11.89
N VAL A 30 0.40 5.14 12.81
CA VAL A 30 0.95 3.81 12.51
C VAL A 30 0.09 2.77 13.22
N LYS A 31 -0.34 1.75 12.47
CA LYS A 31 -1.13 0.63 13.00
C LYS A 31 -0.63 -0.67 12.41
N SER A 32 -0.89 -1.79 13.11
CA SER A 32 -0.78 -3.11 12.49
C SER A 32 -1.81 -3.21 11.35
N VAL A 33 -1.61 -4.15 10.42
CA VAL A 33 -2.57 -4.37 9.33
C VAL A 33 -3.95 -4.70 9.90
N GLU A 34 -4.03 -5.56 10.91
CA GLU A 34 -5.29 -5.93 11.57
C GLU A 34 -6.00 -4.72 12.17
N ASP A 35 -5.28 -3.89 12.92
CA ASP A 35 -5.85 -2.69 13.55
C ASP A 35 -6.26 -1.64 12.51
N ALA A 36 -5.51 -1.51 11.42
CA ALA A 36 -5.88 -0.64 10.31
C ALA A 36 -7.20 -1.08 9.67
N ILE A 37 -7.38 -2.39 9.43
CA ILE A 37 -8.61 -2.95 8.89
C ILE A 37 -9.79 -2.66 9.82
N LYS A 38 -9.63 -2.86 11.12
CA LYS A 38 -10.67 -2.57 12.12
C LYS A 38 -11.06 -1.10 12.14
N ALA A 39 -10.09 -0.19 12.07
CA ALA A 39 -10.35 1.24 12.07
C ALA A 39 -11.09 1.68 10.79
N LEU A 40 -10.72 1.15 9.64
CA LEU A 40 -11.36 1.46 8.36
C LEU A 40 -12.78 0.92 8.31
N ASN A 41 -13.00 -0.32 8.71
CA ASN A 41 -14.34 -0.93 8.74
C ASN A 41 -15.24 -0.31 9.82
N GLY A 42 -14.65 0.25 10.87
CA GLY A 42 -15.38 1.00 11.91
C GLY A 42 -15.71 2.44 11.53
N HIS A 43 -15.37 2.87 10.31
CA HIS A 43 -15.62 4.23 9.79
C HIS A 43 -14.99 5.36 10.63
N LYS A 44 -13.95 5.05 11.38
CA LYS A 44 -13.25 6.03 12.24
C LYS A 44 -12.49 7.08 11.45
N THR A 45 -12.20 6.79 10.16
CA THR A 45 -11.41 7.65 9.29
C THR A 45 -12.22 8.34 8.21
N ASP A 46 -13.55 8.14 8.16
CA ASP A 46 -14.42 8.63 7.08
C ASP A 46 -14.36 10.15 6.88
N LYS A 47 -14.11 10.90 7.94
CA LYS A 47 -14.03 12.36 7.88
C LYS A 47 -12.67 12.87 7.39
N TYR A 48 -11.72 12.00 7.10
CA TYR A 48 -10.39 12.36 6.62
C TYR A 48 -10.20 11.92 5.17
N LYS A 49 -9.45 12.70 4.42
CA LYS A 49 -8.90 12.26 3.15
C LYS A 49 -7.70 11.37 3.46
N LEU A 50 -7.86 10.06 3.29
CA LEU A 50 -6.92 9.08 3.79
C LEU A 50 -5.92 8.61 2.72
N PHE A 51 -4.64 8.60 3.11
CA PHE A 51 -3.57 7.99 2.32
C PHE A 51 -2.98 6.83 3.11
N ILE A 52 -3.07 5.62 2.58
CA ILE A 52 -2.61 4.40 3.25
C ILE A 52 -1.28 3.95 2.65
N LEU A 53 -0.29 3.70 3.48
CA LEU A 53 1.02 3.19 3.08
C LEU A 53 1.21 1.75 3.57
N VAL A 54 1.62 0.88 2.66
CA VAL A 54 2.05 -0.48 2.96
C VAL A 54 3.40 -0.73 2.28
N ASP A 55 4.18 -1.69 2.76
CA ASP A 55 5.49 -1.97 2.19
C ASP A 55 5.58 -3.27 1.38
N ASN A 56 4.46 -3.95 1.20
CA ASN A 56 4.42 -5.20 0.43
C ASN A 56 3.02 -5.45 -0.14
N THR A 57 2.95 -6.31 -1.15
CA THR A 57 1.69 -6.64 -1.82
C THR A 57 0.79 -7.54 -0.99
N LYS A 58 1.33 -8.32 -0.08
CA LYS A 58 0.55 -9.17 0.82
C LYS A 58 -0.34 -8.32 1.74
N ASP A 59 0.23 -7.28 2.35
CA ASP A 59 -0.50 -6.36 3.22
C ASP A 59 -1.53 -5.54 2.42
N ALA A 60 -1.17 -5.12 1.21
CA ALA A 60 -2.09 -4.43 0.31
C ALA A 60 -3.30 -5.31 -0.04
N LEU A 61 -3.07 -6.58 -0.36
CA LEU A 61 -4.14 -7.54 -0.64
C LEU A 61 -5.04 -7.74 0.58
N ALA A 62 -4.46 -7.83 1.78
CA ALA A 62 -5.24 -7.97 3.00
C ALA A 62 -6.20 -6.78 3.21
N LEU A 63 -5.73 -5.57 2.96
CA LEU A 63 -6.56 -4.36 3.05
C LEU A 63 -7.65 -4.34 1.99
N VAL A 64 -7.32 -4.62 0.75
CA VAL A 64 -8.29 -4.66 -0.38
C VAL A 64 -9.36 -5.71 -0.12
N SER A 65 -8.97 -6.88 0.38
CA SER A 65 -9.89 -7.99 0.62
C SER A 65 -10.84 -7.73 1.79
N ALA A 66 -10.38 -7.03 2.82
CA ALA A 66 -11.11 -6.82 4.06
C ALA A 66 -11.88 -5.50 4.12
N VAL A 67 -11.49 -4.50 3.33
CA VAL A 67 -12.07 -3.15 3.36
C VAL A 67 -12.58 -2.79 1.96
N GLU A 68 -13.90 -2.72 1.82
CA GLU A 68 -14.55 -2.46 0.52
C GLU A 68 -14.13 -1.12 -0.10
N GLU A 69 -13.93 -0.10 0.72
CA GLU A 69 -13.57 1.24 0.27
C GLU A 69 -12.11 1.34 -0.24
N VAL A 70 -11.27 0.35 0.03
CA VAL A 70 -9.91 0.29 -0.50
C VAL A 70 -9.97 -0.37 -1.88
N ASP A 71 -10.16 0.45 -2.90
CA ASP A 71 -10.38 0.01 -4.28
C ASP A 71 -9.37 0.55 -5.28
N HIS A 72 -8.34 1.25 -4.81
CA HIS A 72 -7.29 1.81 -5.65
C HIS A 72 -5.93 1.62 -5.00
N VAL A 73 -5.00 0.99 -5.72
CA VAL A 73 -3.65 0.69 -5.24
C VAL A 73 -2.63 1.22 -6.23
N ASN A 74 -1.66 1.97 -5.73
CA ASN A 74 -0.52 2.42 -6.52
C ASN A 74 0.73 1.61 -6.13
N LEU A 75 1.36 0.98 -7.13
CA LEU A 75 2.65 0.32 -6.96
C LEU A 75 3.75 1.33 -7.26
N GLY A 76 4.57 1.62 -6.26
CA GLY A 76 5.67 2.55 -6.41
C GLY A 76 6.91 2.07 -5.67
N ASN A 77 8.09 2.32 -6.25
CA ASN A 77 9.37 2.03 -5.60
C ASN A 77 9.56 0.57 -5.16
N MET A 78 9.10 -0.37 -5.98
CA MET A 78 9.34 -1.80 -5.77
C MET A 78 10.69 -2.18 -6.37
N LYS A 79 11.67 -2.36 -5.51
CA LYS A 79 13.07 -2.55 -5.90
C LYS A 79 13.34 -3.90 -6.56
N VAL A 80 14.33 -3.94 -7.46
CA VAL A 80 14.83 -5.18 -8.04
C VAL A 80 15.48 -6.03 -6.94
N LYS A 81 15.10 -7.29 -6.87
CA LYS A 81 15.68 -8.31 -5.99
C LYS A 81 15.80 -9.61 -6.76
N GLU A 82 16.44 -10.60 -6.15
CA GLU A 82 16.50 -11.94 -6.71
C GLU A 82 15.08 -12.48 -6.95
N GLY A 83 14.86 -13.03 -8.15
CA GLY A 83 13.56 -13.60 -8.52
C GLY A 83 12.51 -12.59 -8.98
N THR A 84 12.87 -11.30 -9.13
CA THR A 84 11.92 -10.30 -9.62
C THR A 84 11.97 -10.14 -11.13
N LYS A 85 10.81 -9.74 -11.67
CA LYS A 85 10.66 -9.30 -13.05
C LYS A 85 10.37 -7.81 -13.05
N THR A 86 11.10 -7.04 -13.82
CA THR A 86 10.89 -5.59 -13.93
C THR A 86 9.70 -5.29 -14.84
N TRP A 87 8.69 -4.62 -14.28
CA TRP A 87 7.51 -4.17 -15.02
C TRP A 87 7.68 -2.73 -15.52
N THR A 88 8.20 -1.87 -14.65
CA THR A 88 8.53 -0.48 -15.00
C THR A 88 9.88 -0.14 -14.33
N PRO A 89 10.50 1.00 -14.66
CA PRO A 89 11.76 1.39 -14.01
C PRO A 89 11.69 1.45 -12.48
N SER A 90 10.50 1.67 -11.93
CA SER A 90 10.31 1.78 -10.48
C SER A 90 9.62 0.57 -9.84
N VAL A 91 9.16 -0.40 -10.64
CA VAL A 91 8.40 -1.55 -10.14
C VAL A 91 8.98 -2.86 -10.65
N SER A 92 9.47 -3.67 -9.74
CA SER A 92 9.90 -5.05 -9.99
C SER A 92 9.12 -5.98 -9.07
N VAL A 93 8.63 -7.09 -9.59
CA VAL A 93 7.71 -7.98 -8.90
C VAL A 93 8.22 -9.41 -8.82
N THR A 94 7.93 -10.09 -7.71
CA THR A 94 8.13 -11.53 -7.55
C THR A 94 6.89 -12.28 -8.05
N ALA A 95 6.99 -13.62 -8.15
CA ALA A 95 5.83 -14.45 -8.48
C ALA A 95 4.73 -14.30 -7.42
N GLU A 96 5.09 -14.18 -6.13
CA GLU A 96 4.14 -13.92 -5.04
C GLU A 96 3.45 -12.57 -5.21
N ASP A 97 4.21 -11.53 -5.57
CA ASP A 97 3.64 -10.20 -5.84
C ASP A 97 2.60 -10.25 -6.97
N VAL A 98 2.89 -10.99 -8.05
CA VAL A 98 1.96 -11.16 -9.17
C VAL A 98 0.65 -11.81 -8.70
N GLU A 99 0.73 -12.86 -7.89
CA GLU A 99 -0.48 -13.50 -7.34
C GLU A 99 -1.27 -12.57 -6.43
N ASN A 100 -0.59 -11.79 -5.59
CA ASN A 100 -1.25 -10.81 -4.72
C ASN A 100 -1.93 -9.70 -5.54
N ILE A 101 -1.29 -9.23 -6.61
CA ILE A 101 -1.86 -8.22 -7.50
C ILE A 101 -3.10 -8.76 -8.22
N LYS A 102 -3.04 -10.00 -8.72
CA LYS A 102 -4.21 -10.65 -9.31
C LYS A 102 -5.37 -10.74 -8.33
N GLY A 103 -5.08 -11.09 -7.07
CA GLY A 103 -6.08 -11.13 -6.00
C GLY A 103 -6.74 -9.77 -5.75
N MET A 104 -5.95 -8.69 -5.74
CA MET A 104 -6.49 -7.34 -5.61
C MET A 104 -7.44 -6.97 -6.75
N ILE A 105 -7.07 -7.28 -7.97
CA ILE A 105 -7.89 -7.02 -9.16
C ILE A 105 -9.19 -7.84 -9.11
N GLU A 106 -9.12 -9.10 -8.69
CA GLU A 106 -10.29 -9.95 -8.51
C GLU A 106 -11.29 -9.40 -7.48
N HIS A 107 -10.79 -8.68 -6.46
CA HIS A 107 -11.63 -7.98 -5.49
C HIS A 107 -12.17 -6.64 -6.00
N GLY A 108 -11.86 -6.28 -7.24
CA GLY A 108 -12.36 -5.05 -7.86
C GLY A 108 -11.48 -3.82 -7.71
N ALA A 109 -10.25 -3.98 -7.20
CA ALA A 109 -9.33 -2.86 -7.05
C ALA A 109 -8.69 -2.47 -8.39
N GLU A 110 -8.51 -1.17 -8.59
CA GLU A 110 -7.69 -0.62 -9.66
C GLU A 110 -6.23 -0.59 -9.18
N VAL A 111 -5.34 -1.30 -9.85
CA VAL A 111 -3.91 -1.35 -9.50
C VAL A 111 -3.10 -0.69 -10.61
N GLU A 112 -2.35 0.35 -10.26
CA GLU A 112 -1.52 1.10 -11.20
C GLU A 112 -0.07 1.18 -10.75
N CYS A 113 0.83 1.53 -11.67
CA CYS A 113 2.25 1.69 -11.41
C CYS A 113 2.65 3.14 -11.67
N ARG A 114 3.07 3.86 -10.61
CA ARG A 114 3.67 5.20 -10.68
C ARG A 114 4.65 5.39 -9.53
N ALA A 115 5.82 5.94 -9.83
CA ALA A 115 6.76 6.34 -8.76
C ALA A 115 6.38 7.69 -8.17
N VAL A 116 5.95 8.63 -9.03
CA VAL A 116 5.53 9.99 -8.65
C VAL A 116 4.24 10.36 -9.39
N PRO A 117 3.45 11.33 -8.89
CA PRO A 117 2.16 11.68 -9.50
C PRO A 117 2.24 12.15 -10.96
N THR A 118 3.38 12.67 -11.39
CA THR A 118 3.61 13.13 -12.77
C THR A 118 3.95 12.01 -13.75
N ASP A 119 4.22 10.80 -13.26
CA ASP A 119 4.49 9.65 -14.12
C ASP A 119 3.26 9.26 -14.92
N LYS A 120 3.51 8.69 -16.10
CA LYS A 120 2.44 8.09 -16.90
C LYS A 120 1.84 6.90 -16.14
N LYS A 121 0.52 6.87 -16.05
CA LYS A 121 -0.21 5.77 -15.43
C LYS A 121 -0.08 4.49 -16.26
N VAL A 122 0.43 3.43 -15.65
CA VAL A 122 0.52 2.10 -16.26
C VAL A 122 -0.34 1.15 -15.42
N MET A 123 -1.36 0.56 -16.04
CA MET A 123 -2.24 -0.38 -15.34
C MET A 123 -1.55 -1.72 -15.16
N ALA A 124 -1.53 -2.24 -13.93
CA ALA A 124 -0.89 -3.52 -13.62
C ALA A 124 -1.51 -4.68 -14.41
N GLU A 125 -2.81 -4.68 -14.65
CA GLU A 125 -3.49 -5.73 -15.42
C GLU A 125 -2.94 -5.89 -16.85
N THR A 126 -2.39 -4.84 -17.44
CA THR A 126 -1.79 -4.91 -18.79
C THR A 126 -0.42 -5.57 -18.77
N LEU A 127 0.18 -5.76 -17.61
CA LEU A 127 1.51 -6.33 -17.41
C LEU A 127 1.47 -7.78 -16.93
N LEU A 128 0.30 -8.26 -16.54
CA LEU A 128 0.11 -9.63 -16.04
C LEU A 128 0.24 -10.69 -17.13
#